data_d4da2a0b6bd68811520e17558025ba4c
#
_entry.id   d4da2a0b6bd68811520e17558025ba4c
#
_cell.length_a   1.000
_cell.length_b   1.000
_cell.length_c   1.000
_cell.angle_alpha   90.00
_cell.angle_beta   90.00
_cell.angle_gamma   90.00
#
_symmetry.space_group_name_H-M   'P 1'
#
loop_
_entity.id
_entity.type
_entity.pdbx_description
1 polymer ?
#
loop_
_entity_poly.entity_id
_entity_poly.type
_entity_poly.pdbx_seq_one_letter_code
_entity_poly.pdbx_strand_id
1 'polypeptide(L)'
;MSLKLVYFKMRALAEAPQLLLHYAGIDYEYLMSWDYYDDDWSNIKPQISFKQLPVLIIDETHEIAQSIAILSYIEKLSDLNLPNPIIAAKADAILQSAQELFAPLNPTVNFAIGDDFLTKRDEMRPYLLSRFEDFDRALLSSGKKYFIDDVPRGCDFAAFHHLDLSKKLDKSLLNKFPRLERFIDDIITIDAVRAYLDTRPELIDISIAPKLVIEGVPHPTGIQKT
;
A
#
# COMPACT_ATOMS: atom_id res chain seq x y z
N MET A 1 23.01 -4.96 8.72
CA MET A 1 21.58 -5.07 9.08
C MET A 1 20.89 -5.68 7.88
N SER A 2 20.25 -6.81 8.05
CA SER A 2 19.41 -7.46 7.03
C SER A 2 17.94 -7.16 7.31
N LEU A 3 17.17 -6.92 6.25
CA LEU A 3 15.72 -6.69 6.34
C LEU A 3 15.00 -7.69 5.43
N LYS A 4 14.00 -8.38 5.98
CA LYS A 4 13.11 -9.26 5.22
C LYS A 4 11.67 -8.83 5.45
N LEU A 5 10.99 -8.41 4.39
CA LEU A 5 9.56 -8.11 4.43
C LEU A 5 8.79 -9.35 4.01
N VAL A 6 8.10 -9.98 4.96
CA VAL A 6 7.35 -11.21 4.74
C VAL A 6 5.88 -10.90 4.52
N TYR A 7 5.33 -11.32 3.39
CA TYR A 7 3.93 -11.09 3.05
C TYR A 7 3.39 -12.17 2.09
N PHE A 8 2.25 -11.90 1.50
CA PHE A 8 1.68 -12.68 0.40
C PHE A 8 2.09 -12.08 -0.95
N LYS A 9 1.89 -12.83 -2.02
CA LYS A 9 2.16 -12.35 -3.38
C LYS A 9 1.04 -11.39 -3.84
N MET A 10 0.92 -10.27 -3.14
CA MET A 10 -0.05 -9.21 -3.38
C MET A 10 0.49 -7.87 -2.87
N ARG A 11 -0.03 -6.77 -3.37
CA ARG A 11 0.40 -5.43 -2.95
C ARG A 11 -0.14 -5.09 -1.56
N ALA A 12 -1.43 -4.87 -1.47
CA ALA A 12 -2.18 -4.61 -0.24
C ALA A 12 -1.35 -3.86 0.85
N LEU A 13 -1.24 -4.39 2.05
CA LEU A 13 -0.57 -3.71 3.17
C LEU A 13 0.97 -3.69 3.08
N ALA A 14 1.58 -4.47 2.19
CA ALA A 14 3.03 -4.45 1.99
C ALA A 14 3.50 -3.42 0.94
N GLU A 15 2.59 -2.84 0.15
CA GLU A 15 2.98 -1.96 -0.95
C GLU A 15 3.60 -0.65 -0.46
N ALA A 16 2.98 0.04 0.49
CA ALA A 16 3.52 1.29 1.02
C ALA A 16 4.89 1.11 1.69
N PRO A 17 5.14 0.07 2.52
CA PRO A 17 6.48 -0.27 2.99
C PRO A 17 7.50 -0.48 1.87
N GLN A 18 7.17 -1.20 0.80
CA GLN A 18 8.07 -1.42 -0.33
C GLN A 18 8.40 -0.12 -1.06
N LEU A 19 7.39 0.71 -1.34
CA LEU A 19 7.58 2.03 -1.95
C LEU A 19 8.54 2.89 -1.14
N LEU A 20 8.37 2.92 0.19
CA LEU A 20 9.23 3.70 1.08
C LEU A 20 10.65 3.13 1.15
N LEU A 21 10.83 1.80 1.20
CA LEU A 21 12.14 1.15 1.17
C LEU A 21 12.90 1.50 -0.13
N HIS A 22 12.25 1.39 -1.27
CA HIS A 22 12.84 1.77 -2.56
C HIS A 22 13.18 3.26 -2.62
N TYR A 23 12.29 4.13 -2.17
CA TYR A 23 12.53 5.56 -2.11
C TYR A 23 13.72 5.92 -1.20
N ALA A 24 13.83 5.29 -0.05
CA ALA A 24 14.90 5.51 0.90
C ALA A 24 16.23 4.83 0.50
N GLY A 25 16.26 4.03 -0.55
CA GLY A 25 17.44 3.28 -0.98
C GLY A 25 17.88 2.23 0.02
N ILE A 26 16.94 1.64 0.75
CA ILE A 26 17.21 0.62 1.77
C ILE A 26 17.02 -0.76 1.16
N ASP A 27 18.08 -1.57 1.16
CA ASP A 27 18.05 -2.94 0.68
C ASP A 27 17.23 -3.84 1.61
N TYR A 28 16.40 -4.69 1.01
CA TYR A 28 15.59 -5.68 1.71
C TYR A 28 15.28 -6.88 0.81
N GLU A 29 14.89 -7.99 1.42
CA GLU A 29 14.32 -9.14 0.73
C GLU A 29 12.79 -9.13 0.88
N TYR A 30 12.06 -9.29 -0.22
CA TYR A 30 10.61 -9.50 -0.19
C TYR A 30 10.32 -10.99 -0.31
N LEU A 31 9.80 -11.59 0.75
CA LEU A 31 9.59 -13.03 0.84
C LEU A 31 8.12 -13.37 0.99
N MET A 32 7.70 -14.40 0.29
CA MET A 32 6.36 -14.96 0.48
C MET A 32 6.30 -15.72 1.80
N SER A 33 5.16 -15.68 2.47
CA SER A 33 5.00 -16.34 3.77
C SER A 33 5.32 -17.84 3.70
N TRP A 34 4.89 -18.51 2.65
CA TRP A 34 5.16 -19.94 2.46
C TRP A 34 6.62 -20.27 2.16
N ASP A 35 7.37 -19.35 1.54
CA ASP A 35 8.80 -19.52 1.30
C ASP A 35 9.63 -19.24 2.56
N TYR A 36 9.24 -18.22 3.34
CA TYR A 36 9.98 -17.85 4.55
C TYR A 36 9.78 -18.85 5.69
N TYR A 37 8.54 -19.32 5.89
CA TYR A 37 8.21 -20.23 7.00
C TYR A 37 8.22 -21.70 6.59
N ASP A 38 8.36 -22.02 5.31
CA ASP A 38 8.32 -23.37 4.74
C ASP A 38 7.06 -24.17 5.15
N ASP A 39 5.91 -23.46 5.26
CA ASP A 39 4.64 -24.06 5.68
C ASP A 39 3.43 -23.26 5.15
N ASP A 40 2.27 -23.88 5.19
CA ASP A 40 1.01 -23.24 4.82
C ASP A 40 0.59 -22.15 5.81
N TRP A 41 0.01 -21.08 5.28
CA TRP A 41 -0.46 -19.95 6.09
C TRP A 41 -1.40 -20.36 7.24
N SER A 42 -2.26 -21.36 7.04
CA SER A 42 -3.18 -21.84 8.09
C SER A 42 -2.44 -22.37 9.31
N ASN A 43 -1.27 -22.96 9.14
CA ASN A 43 -0.43 -23.51 10.21
C ASN A 43 0.44 -22.43 10.87
N ILE A 44 0.88 -21.47 10.09
CA ILE A 44 1.77 -20.38 10.54
C ILE A 44 0.99 -19.29 11.25
N LYS A 45 -0.18 -18.92 10.74
CA LYS A 45 -0.99 -17.81 11.24
C LYS A 45 -1.14 -17.74 12.77
N PRO A 46 -1.37 -18.85 13.50
CA PRO A 46 -1.48 -18.81 14.97
C PRO A 46 -0.20 -18.38 15.69
N GLN A 47 0.96 -18.49 15.04
CA GLN A 47 2.29 -18.24 15.59
C GLN A 47 2.77 -16.82 15.32
N ILE A 48 2.17 -16.12 14.34
CA ILE A 48 2.56 -14.77 13.93
C ILE A 48 1.95 -13.72 14.86
N SER A 49 2.69 -12.67 15.14
CA SER A 49 2.23 -11.51 15.90
C SER A 49 0.94 -10.95 15.30
N PHE A 50 -0.07 -10.76 16.14
CA PHE A 50 -1.41 -10.33 15.74
C PHE A 50 -2.10 -11.23 14.71
N LYS A 51 -1.53 -12.40 14.37
CA LYS A 51 -2.03 -13.33 13.34
C LYS A 51 -2.23 -12.67 11.98
N GLN A 52 -1.37 -11.72 11.64
CA GLN A 52 -1.46 -10.89 10.44
C GLN A 52 -0.08 -10.66 9.83
N LEU A 53 -0.06 -10.48 8.51
CA LEU A 53 1.07 -10.00 7.73
C LEU A 53 0.71 -8.62 7.14
N PRO A 54 1.70 -7.79 6.77
CA PRO A 54 3.13 -8.07 6.71
C PRO A 54 3.81 -8.07 8.09
N VAL A 55 4.95 -8.75 8.14
CA VAL A 55 5.94 -8.58 9.20
C VAL A 55 7.28 -8.21 8.58
N LEU A 56 8.05 -7.37 9.27
CA LEU A 56 9.43 -7.04 8.93
C LEU A 56 10.36 -7.76 9.90
N ILE A 57 11.22 -8.61 9.38
CA ILE A 57 12.23 -9.33 10.14
C ILE A 57 13.55 -8.57 10.01
N ILE A 58 14.21 -8.31 11.14
CA ILE A 58 15.46 -7.57 11.22
C ILE A 58 16.52 -8.47 11.85
N ASP A 59 17.63 -8.66 11.14
CA ASP A 59 18.78 -9.47 11.57
C ASP A 59 18.37 -10.86 12.12
N GLU A 60 17.36 -11.49 11.53
CA GLU A 60 16.78 -12.81 11.88
C GLU A 60 16.28 -12.93 13.35
N THR A 61 16.28 -11.86 14.12
CA THR A 61 16.02 -11.89 15.56
C THR A 61 14.90 -10.99 16.05
N HIS A 62 14.57 -9.96 15.29
CA HIS A 62 13.50 -9.02 15.64
C HIS A 62 12.38 -9.04 14.61
N GLU A 63 11.15 -9.04 15.08
CA GLU A 63 9.96 -8.97 14.25
C GLU A 63 9.18 -7.69 14.56
N ILE A 64 8.86 -6.91 13.52
CA ILE A 64 7.92 -5.79 13.59
C ILE A 64 6.68 -6.19 12.79
N ALA A 65 5.54 -6.29 13.46
CA ALA A 65 4.25 -6.47 12.84
C ALA A 65 3.52 -5.14 12.64
N GLN A 66 2.45 -5.14 11.84
CA GLN A 66 1.62 -4.00 11.46
C GLN A 66 2.31 -3.06 10.45
N SER A 67 1.70 -2.90 9.28
CA SER A 67 2.24 -2.09 8.17
C SER A 67 2.55 -0.65 8.56
N ILE A 68 1.75 -0.03 9.44
CA ILE A 68 1.98 1.32 9.95
C ILE A 68 3.25 1.37 10.83
N ALA A 69 3.45 0.38 11.70
CA ALA A 69 4.66 0.30 12.52
C ALA A 69 5.90 0.06 11.67
N ILE A 70 5.79 -0.76 10.62
CA ILE A 70 6.85 -1.00 9.64
C ILE A 70 7.22 0.31 8.93
N LEU A 71 6.24 1.07 8.43
CA LEU A 71 6.47 2.38 7.81
C LEU A 71 7.20 3.34 8.77
N SER A 72 6.71 3.46 10.01
CA SER A 72 7.34 4.30 11.05
C SER A 72 8.78 3.87 11.36
N TYR A 73 9.07 2.57 11.34
CA TYR A 73 10.42 2.07 11.53
C TYR A 73 11.34 2.45 10.36
N ILE A 74 10.87 2.27 9.11
CA ILE A 74 11.64 2.63 7.91
C ILE A 74 11.94 4.13 7.88
N GLU A 75 10.98 4.99 8.23
CA GLU A 75 11.19 6.44 8.33
C GLU A 75 12.28 6.81 9.36
N LYS A 76 12.32 6.11 10.49
CA LYS A 76 13.36 6.32 11.52
C LYS A 76 14.73 5.77 11.12
N LEU A 77 14.74 4.76 10.26
CA LEU A 77 15.98 4.16 9.74
C LEU A 77 16.59 5.03 8.63
N SER A 78 15.77 5.82 7.97
CA SER A 78 16.15 6.78 6.93
C SER A 78 16.12 8.21 7.47
N ASP A 79 16.64 9.17 6.70
CA ASP A 79 16.61 10.60 7.06
C ASP A 79 15.21 11.24 6.86
N LEU A 80 14.17 10.42 6.82
CA LEU A 80 12.78 10.87 6.61
C LEU A 80 12.01 11.11 7.92
N ASN A 81 12.64 10.91 9.06
CA ASN A 81 12.03 11.10 10.35
C ASN A 81 11.59 12.57 10.58
N LEU A 82 10.42 12.75 11.18
CA LEU A 82 9.86 14.05 11.51
C LEU A 82 10.12 14.38 12.99
N PRO A 83 11.08 15.23 13.30
CA PRO A 83 11.46 15.50 14.69
C PRO A 83 10.45 16.35 15.46
N ASN A 84 9.61 17.13 14.76
CA ASN A 84 8.56 17.91 15.38
C ASN A 84 7.35 17.02 15.67
N PRO A 85 6.92 16.84 16.93
CA PRO A 85 5.85 15.93 17.29
C PRO A 85 4.48 16.34 16.73
N ILE A 86 4.23 17.62 16.52
CA ILE A 86 2.97 18.09 15.93
C ILE A 86 2.93 17.72 14.43
N ILE A 87 4.05 17.90 13.75
CA ILE A 87 4.14 17.55 12.32
C ILE A 87 4.08 16.03 12.15
N ALA A 88 4.77 15.27 13.00
CA ALA A 88 4.68 13.81 13.03
C ALA A 88 3.24 13.33 13.23
N ALA A 89 2.52 13.89 14.21
CA ALA A 89 1.12 13.55 14.45
C ALA A 89 0.19 13.88 13.25
N LYS A 90 0.49 14.95 12.50
CA LYS A 90 -0.24 15.25 11.25
C LYS A 90 0.04 14.21 10.17
N ALA A 91 1.28 13.77 10.03
CA ALA A 91 1.63 12.67 9.11
C ALA A 91 0.92 11.36 9.50
N ASP A 92 0.91 11.03 10.79
CA ASP A 92 0.18 9.87 11.32
C ASP A 92 -1.33 9.96 11.03
N ALA A 93 -1.93 11.14 11.11
CA ALA A 93 -3.35 11.34 10.77
C ALA A 93 -3.63 11.06 9.29
N ILE A 94 -2.77 11.51 8.37
CA ILE A 94 -2.86 11.17 6.95
C ILE A 94 -2.69 9.68 6.73
N LEU A 95 -1.69 9.07 7.37
CA LEU A 95 -1.41 7.62 7.29
C LEU A 95 -2.62 6.79 7.76
N GLN A 96 -3.21 7.13 8.90
CA GLN A 96 -4.40 6.45 9.42
C GLN A 96 -5.59 6.60 8.44
N SER A 97 -5.83 7.81 7.93
CA SER A 97 -6.89 8.06 6.96
C SER A 97 -6.67 7.29 5.65
N ALA A 98 -5.43 7.13 5.21
CA ALA A 98 -5.10 6.29 4.04
C ALA A 98 -5.43 4.81 4.30
N GLN A 99 -5.13 4.30 5.49
CA GLN A 99 -5.44 2.91 5.85
C GLN A 99 -6.95 2.61 5.92
N GLU A 100 -7.80 3.61 6.18
CA GLU A 100 -9.25 3.44 6.13
C GLU A 100 -9.75 3.04 4.73
N LEU A 101 -9.00 3.36 3.67
CA LEU A 101 -9.33 2.95 2.30
C LEU A 101 -9.02 1.47 2.03
N PHE A 102 -8.19 0.82 2.86
CA PHE A 102 -7.81 -0.57 2.67
C PHE A 102 -9.00 -1.53 2.73
N ALA A 103 -9.86 -1.38 3.73
CA ALA A 103 -10.97 -2.30 3.97
C ALA A 103 -11.96 -2.38 2.79
N PRO A 104 -12.42 -1.26 2.20
CA PRO A 104 -13.30 -1.31 1.03
C PRO A 104 -12.55 -1.72 -0.26
N LEU A 105 -11.33 -1.22 -0.48
CA LEU A 105 -10.62 -1.41 -1.75
C LEU A 105 -10.05 -2.82 -1.91
N ASN A 106 -9.36 -3.33 -0.88
CA ASN A 106 -8.58 -4.56 -1.01
C ASN A 106 -9.42 -5.79 -1.37
N PRO A 107 -10.54 -6.08 -0.71
CA PRO A 107 -11.39 -7.22 -1.07
C PRO A 107 -11.94 -7.12 -2.49
N THR A 108 -12.30 -5.92 -2.93
CA THR A 108 -12.87 -5.70 -4.26
C THR A 108 -11.82 -5.82 -5.35
N VAL A 109 -10.69 -5.15 -5.21
CA VAL A 109 -9.62 -5.15 -6.22
C VAL A 109 -8.96 -6.53 -6.35
N ASN A 110 -8.75 -7.24 -5.23
CA ASN A 110 -7.99 -8.48 -5.25
C ASN A 110 -8.84 -9.75 -5.35
N PHE A 111 -10.11 -9.72 -4.93
CA PHE A 111 -10.88 -10.96 -4.76
C PHE A 111 -12.23 -10.97 -5.49
N ALA A 112 -12.90 -9.84 -5.64
CA ALA A 112 -14.20 -9.79 -6.31
C ALA A 112 -14.05 -9.93 -7.82
N ILE A 113 -15.04 -10.60 -8.46
CA ILE A 113 -15.08 -10.84 -9.91
C ILE A 113 -16.51 -10.71 -10.44
N GLY A 114 -16.65 -10.49 -11.74
CA GLY A 114 -17.94 -10.44 -12.42
C GLY A 114 -18.90 -9.42 -11.80
N ASP A 115 -20.15 -9.82 -11.64
CA ASP A 115 -21.21 -8.95 -11.11
C ASP A 115 -20.99 -8.57 -9.65
N ASP A 116 -20.36 -9.43 -8.85
CA ASP A 116 -19.96 -9.12 -7.46
C ASP A 116 -18.98 -7.94 -7.42
N PHE A 117 -17.99 -7.94 -8.34
CA PHE A 117 -17.07 -6.82 -8.49
C PHE A 117 -17.79 -5.52 -8.84
N LEU A 118 -18.67 -5.54 -9.84
CA LEU A 118 -19.40 -4.35 -10.27
C LEU A 118 -20.28 -3.79 -9.15
N THR A 119 -20.99 -4.66 -8.45
CA THR A 119 -21.84 -4.29 -7.30
C THR A 119 -21.01 -3.63 -6.20
N LYS A 120 -19.94 -4.26 -5.75
CA LYS A 120 -19.06 -3.74 -4.68
C LYS A 120 -18.39 -2.43 -5.08
N ARG A 121 -17.96 -2.30 -6.34
CA ARG A 121 -17.41 -1.05 -6.87
C ARG A 121 -18.40 0.10 -6.74
N ASP A 122 -19.64 -0.13 -7.17
CA ASP A 122 -20.67 0.91 -7.18
C ASP A 122 -21.12 1.27 -5.74
N GLU A 123 -21.20 0.28 -4.85
CA GLU A 123 -21.53 0.49 -3.44
C GLU A 123 -20.46 1.31 -2.69
N MET A 124 -19.17 1.09 -2.96
CA MET A 124 -18.09 1.82 -2.28
C MET A 124 -17.85 3.22 -2.84
N ARG A 125 -18.31 3.52 -4.05
CA ARG A 125 -18.05 4.79 -4.73
C ARG A 125 -18.37 6.04 -3.90
N PRO A 126 -19.52 6.16 -3.21
CA PRO A 126 -19.80 7.34 -2.39
C PRO A 126 -18.81 7.53 -1.24
N TYR A 127 -18.41 6.43 -0.61
CA TYR A 127 -17.42 6.46 0.46
C TYR A 127 -16.05 6.92 -0.04
N LEU A 128 -15.58 6.37 -1.16
CA LEU A 128 -14.29 6.75 -1.76
C LEU A 128 -14.28 8.23 -2.13
N LEU A 129 -15.34 8.75 -2.77
CA LEU A 129 -15.43 10.16 -3.14
C LEU A 129 -15.36 11.08 -1.91
N SER A 130 -16.03 10.73 -0.83
CA SER A 130 -15.95 11.48 0.43
C SER A 130 -14.52 11.49 1.01
N ARG A 131 -13.82 10.35 0.99
CA ARG A 131 -12.42 10.29 1.44
C ARG A 131 -11.48 11.10 0.55
N PHE A 132 -11.73 11.11 -0.76
CA PHE A 132 -10.91 11.91 -1.69
C PHE A 132 -11.10 13.41 -1.47
N GLU A 133 -12.31 13.87 -1.11
CA GLU A 133 -12.53 15.26 -0.69
C GLU A 133 -11.68 15.62 0.53
N ASP A 134 -11.54 14.72 1.49
CA ASP A 134 -10.71 14.95 2.68
C ASP A 134 -9.21 15.00 2.33
N PHE A 135 -8.71 14.08 1.49
CA PHE A 135 -7.32 14.11 1.02
C PHE A 135 -7.02 15.34 0.16
N ASP A 136 -7.92 15.70 -0.76
CA ASP A 136 -7.75 16.89 -1.58
C ASP A 136 -7.68 18.16 -0.73
N ARG A 137 -8.52 18.26 0.29
CA ARG A 137 -8.50 19.35 1.28
C ARG A 137 -7.20 19.36 2.11
N ALA A 138 -6.71 18.18 2.50
CA ALA A 138 -5.46 18.08 3.25
C ALA A 138 -4.26 18.55 2.42
N LEU A 139 -4.15 18.13 1.15
CA LEU A 139 -3.14 18.63 0.23
C LEU A 139 -3.25 20.13 -0.02
N LEU A 140 -4.48 20.65 -0.20
CA LEU A 140 -4.69 22.09 -0.35
C LEU A 140 -4.20 22.85 0.89
N SER A 141 -4.53 22.33 2.08
CA SER A 141 -4.18 22.98 3.34
C SER A 141 -2.69 22.94 3.66
N SER A 142 -1.98 21.93 3.19
CA SER A 142 -0.52 21.86 3.35
C SER A 142 0.19 22.95 2.54
N GLY A 143 -0.34 23.31 1.39
CA GLY A 143 0.29 24.24 0.45
C GLY A 143 1.62 23.69 -0.11
N LYS A 144 1.84 22.37 0.01
CA LYS A 144 3.07 21.68 -0.34
C LYS A 144 2.85 20.71 -1.50
N LYS A 145 3.95 20.15 -2.00
CA LYS A 145 3.91 19.12 -3.04
C LYS A 145 3.24 17.84 -2.53
N TYR A 146 3.52 17.47 -1.26
CA TYR A 146 2.97 16.30 -0.58
C TYR A 146 2.16 16.73 0.66
N PHE A 147 1.64 15.77 1.41
CA PHE A 147 0.74 16.08 2.53
C PHE A 147 1.40 16.87 3.66
N ILE A 148 2.71 16.69 3.87
CA ILE A 148 3.43 17.32 4.99
C ILE A 148 4.39 18.42 4.52
N ASP A 149 5.23 18.10 3.54
CA ASP A 149 6.23 19.01 3.00
C ASP A 149 6.53 18.71 1.51
N ASP A 150 7.65 19.16 1.00
CA ASP A 150 8.03 18.91 -0.39
C ASP A 150 8.88 17.64 -0.56
N VAL A 151 9.00 16.84 0.50
CA VAL A 151 9.65 15.53 0.53
C VAL A 151 8.61 14.47 0.90
N PRO A 152 8.40 13.41 0.09
CA PRO A 152 7.41 12.40 0.39
C PRO A 152 7.79 11.58 1.64
N ARG A 153 6.77 11.23 2.43
CA ARG A 153 6.86 10.48 3.69
C ARG A 153 6.07 9.18 3.59
N GLY A 154 6.14 8.34 4.60
CA GLY A 154 5.38 7.09 4.65
C GLY A 154 3.89 7.27 4.43
N CYS A 155 3.32 8.35 4.97
CA CYS A 155 1.91 8.70 4.76
C CYS A 155 1.57 8.98 3.29
N ASP A 156 2.50 9.59 2.53
CA ASP A 156 2.31 9.87 1.11
C ASP A 156 2.32 8.58 0.29
N PHE A 157 3.22 7.64 0.60
CA PHE A 157 3.25 6.33 -0.07
C PHE A 157 2.02 5.48 0.24
N ALA A 158 1.50 5.53 1.47
CA ALA A 158 0.25 4.87 1.82
C ALA A 158 -0.95 5.48 1.08
N ALA A 159 -1.06 6.80 1.04
CA ALA A 159 -2.11 7.49 0.29
C ALA A 159 -2.01 7.21 -1.21
N PHE A 160 -0.80 7.31 -1.78
CA PHE A 160 -0.54 6.98 -3.18
C PHE A 160 -1.03 5.58 -3.55
N HIS A 161 -0.66 4.57 -2.76
CA HIS A 161 -1.06 3.19 -3.03
C HIS A 161 -2.58 3.02 -3.16
N HIS A 162 -3.34 3.58 -2.22
CA HIS A 162 -4.79 3.45 -2.23
C HIS A 162 -5.47 4.31 -3.30
N LEU A 163 -4.92 5.48 -3.62
CA LEU A 163 -5.40 6.31 -4.73
C LEU A 163 -5.12 5.66 -6.09
N ASP A 164 -3.94 5.04 -6.27
CA ASP A 164 -3.61 4.27 -7.48
C ASP A 164 -4.54 3.06 -7.65
N LEU A 165 -4.84 2.33 -6.58
CA LEU A 165 -5.83 1.25 -6.61
C LEU A 165 -7.22 1.76 -6.96
N SER A 166 -7.63 2.89 -6.42
CA SER A 166 -8.93 3.51 -6.72
C SER A 166 -9.04 3.90 -8.18
N LYS A 167 -7.97 4.43 -8.78
CA LYS A 167 -7.91 4.76 -10.21
C LYS A 167 -8.01 3.52 -11.09
N LYS A 168 -7.46 2.39 -10.64
CA LYS A 168 -7.59 1.10 -11.33
C LYS A 168 -8.98 0.48 -11.19
N LEU A 169 -9.62 0.70 -10.05
CA LEU A 169 -10.99 0.27 -9.81
C LEU A 169 -11.99 0.99 -10.73
N ASP A 170 -11.85 2.30 -10.84
CA ASP A 170 -12.67 3.16 -11.71
C ASP A 170 -11.90 4.46 -12.00
N LYS A 171 -11.45 4.62 -13.24
CA LYS A 171 -10.70 5.81 -13.69
C LYS A 171 -11.44 7.12 -13.43
N SER A 172 -12.77 7.11 -13.43
CA SER A 172 -13.58 8.31 -13.25
C SER A 172 -13.61 8.85 -11.81
N LEU A 173 -13.18 8.06 -10.84
CA LEU A 173 -13.21 8.44 -9.41
C LEU A 173 -12.40 9.71 -9.12
N LEU A 174 -11.25 9.87 -9.75
CA LEU A 174 -10.35 11.01 -9.53
C LEU A 174 -10.62 12.22 -10.42
N ASN A 175 -11.51 12.12 -11.42
CA ASN A 175 -11.77 13.22 -12.38
C ASN A 175 -12.15 14.56 -11.72
N LYS A 176 -12.72 14.52 -10.52
CA LYS A 176 -13.09 15.74 -9.75
C LYS A 176 -11.96 16.26 -8.85
N PHE A 177 -10.84 15.55 -8.79
CA PHE A 177 -9.74 15.81 -7.86
C PHE A 177 -8.40 15.97 -8.59
N PRO A 178 -8.22 17.02 -9.42
CA PRO A 178 -7.02 17.19 -10.22
C PRO A 178 -5.74 17.36 -9.36
N ARG A 179 -5.88 17.74 -8.09
CA ARG A 179 -4.76 17.83 -7.16
C ARG A 179 -4.32 16.43 -6.72
N LEU A 180 -5.24 15.50 -6.50
CA LEU A 180 -4.90 14.10 -6.20
C LEU A 180 -4.29 13.40 -7.41
N GLU A 181 -4.78 13.67 -8.63
CA GLU A 181 -4.15 13.14 -9.85
C GLU A 181 -2.70 13.64 -9.98
N ARG A 182 -2.46 14.93 -9.77
CA ARG A 182 -1.11 15.49 -9.77
C ARG A 182 -0.22 14.87 -8.68
N PHE A 183 -0.76 14.66 -7.48
CA PHE A 183 -0.04 13.99 -6.39
C PHE A 183 0.39 12.57 -6.79
N ILE A 184 -0.49 11.79 -7.43
CA ILE A 184 -0.15 10.47 -7.96
C ILE A 184 0.98 10.57 -8.99
N ASP A 185 0.87 11.49 -9.95
CA ASP A 185 1.88 11.68 -10.98
C ASP A 185 3.22 12.13 -10.38
N ASP A 186 3.19 13.00 -9.37
CA ASP A 186 4.39 13.46 -8.66
C ASP A 186 5.13 12.32 -7.96
N ILE A 187 4.40 11.37 -7.36
CA ILE A 187 5.01 10.16 -6.76
C ILE A 187 5.60 9.24 -7.84
N ILE A 188 4.86 9.00 -8.92
CA ILE A 188 5.32 8.14 -10.02
C ILE A 188 6.58 8.69 -10.71
N THR A 189 6.76 10.01 -10.75
CA THR A 189 7.93 10.64 -11.38
C THR A 189 9.22 10.52 -10.57
N ILE A 190 9.18 10.09 -9.33
CA ILE A 190 10.37 9.82 -8.52
C ILE A 190 11.10 8.61 -9.10
N ASP A 191 12.36 8.76 -9.48
CA ASP A 191 13.11 7.74 -10.22
C ASP A 191 13.14 6.37 -9.51
N ALA A 192 13.41 6.34 -8.22
CA ALA A 192 13.42 5.09 -7.43
C ALA A 192 12.03 4.43 -7.35
N VAL A 193 10.98 5.24 -7.21
CA VAL A 193 9.60 4.76 -7.20
C VAL A 193 9.20 4.22 -8.56
N ARG A 194 9.50 4.95 -9.64
CA ARG A 194 9.23 4.53 -11.01
C ARG A 194 9.91 3.20 -11.33
N ALA A 195 11.20 3.06 -10.99
CA ALA A 195 11.95 1.81 -11.20
C ALA A 195 11.29 0.62 -10.48
N TYR A 196 10.80 0.82 -9.26
CA TYR A 196 10.05 -0.19 -8.53
C TYR A 196 8.70 -0.50 -9.22
N LEU A 197 7.93 0.53 -9.58
CA LEU A 197 6.63 0.36 -10.22
C LEU A 197 6.71 -0.40 -11.55
N ASP A 198 7.79 -0.19 -12.31
CA ASP A 198 8.04 -0.87 -13.60
C ASP A 198 8.39 -2.34 -13.43
N THR A 199 8.94 -2.73 -12.28
CA THR A 199 9.44 -4.09 -12.02
C THR A 199 8.63 -4.86 -10.96
N ARG A 200 7.72 -4.19 -10.25
CA ARG A 200 6.93 -4.83 -9.19
C ARG A 200 6.05 -5.94 -9.74
N PRO A 201 5.79 -7.00 -8.95
CA PRO A 201 4.86 -8.05 -9.33
C PRO A 201 3.47 -7.50 -9.63
N GLU A 202 2.73 -8.17 -10.52
CA GLU A 202 1.32 -7.88 -10.73
C GLU A 202 0.49 -8.04 -9.46
N LEU A 203 -0.71 -7.42 -9.43
CA LEU A 203 -1.68 -7.64 -8.36
C LEU A 203 -2.20 -9.07 -8.47
N ILE A 204 -2.02 -9.83 -7.39
CA ILE A 204 -2.50 -11.20 -7.28
C ILE A 204 -3.07 -11.42 -5.88
N ASP A 205 -4.05 -12.30 -5.79
CA ASP A 205 -4.59 -12.73 -4.50
C ASP A 205 -3.75 -13.88 -3.90
N ILE A 206 -4.13 -14.34 -2.71
CA ILE A 206 -3.49 -15.46 -2.03
C ILE A 206 -4.11 -16.81 -2.39
N SER A 207 -5.06 -16.86 -3.32
CA SER A 207 -5.74 -18.08 -3.74
C SER A 207 -4.87 -18.94 -4.68
N ILE A 208 -5.32 -20.16 -4.93
CA ILE A 208 -4.68 -21.07 -5.88
C ILE A 208 -4.77 -20.52 -7.32
N ALA A 209 -5.83 -19.76 -7.62
CA ALA A 209 -6.04 -19.11 -8.91
C ALA A 209 -6.07 -17.58 -8.74
N PRO A 210 -4.91 -16.95 -8.53
CA PRO A 210 -4.82 -15.52 -8.30
C PRO A 210 -5.37 -14.72 -9.48
N LYS A 211 -5.99 -13.58 -9.20
CA LYS A 211 -6.65 -12.74 -10.18
C LYS A 211 -6.14 -11.32 -10.10
N LEU A 212 -6.09 -10.69 -11.24
CA LEU A 212 -5.84 -9.26 -11.39
C LEU A 212 -7.09 -8.62 -11.96
N VAL A 213 -7.66 -7.66 -11.25
CA VAL A 213 -8.80 -6.88 -11.74
C VAL A 213 -8.29 -5.57 -12.33
N ILE A 214 -8.48 -5.39 -13.65
CA ILE A 214 -8.13 -4.17 -14.38
C ILE A 214 -9.41 -3.64 -15.02
N GLU A 215 -9.73 -2.38 -14.75
CA GLU A 215 -10.89 -1.69 -15.33
C GLU A 215 -12.22 -2.46 -15.18
N GLY A 216 -12.38 -3.15 -14.07
CA GLY A 216 -13.59 -3.94 -13.81
C GLY A 216 -13.62 -5.32 -14.44
N VAL A 217 -12.57 -5.72 -15.16
CA VAL A 217 -12.46 -7.03 -15.79
C VAL A 217 -11.45 -7.89 -15.01
N PRO A 218 -11.85 -9.07 -14.50
CA PRO A 218 -10.93 -10.00 -13.86
C PRO A 218 -10.06 -10.70 -14.91
N HIS A 219 -8.76 -10.62 -14.74
CA HIS A 219 -7.78 -11.30 -15.58
C HIS A 219 -7.02 -12.34 -14.77
N PRO A 220 -6.83 -13.56 -15.30
CA PRO A 220 -5.89 -14.51 -14.72
C PRO A 220 -4.48 -13.89 -14.70
N THR A 221 -3.80 -13.98 -13.59
CA THR A 221 -2.41 -13.48 -13.49
C THR A 221 -1.40 -14.41 -14.16
N GLY A 222 -1.80 -15.63 -14.53
CA GLY A 222 -0.92 -16.67 -15.03
C GLY A 222 -0.01 -17.28 -13.95
N ILE A 223 -0.12 -16.81 -12.72
CA ILE A 223 0.66 -17.30 -11.60
C ILE A 223 -0.19 -18.31 -10.83
N GLN A 224 0.29 -19.54 -10.77
CA GLN A 224 -0.31 -20.60 -9.95
C GLN A 224 0.58 -20.82 -8.73
N LYS A 225 -0.05 -21.07 -7.59
CA LYS A 225 0.65 -21.55 -6.41
C LYS A 225 1.16 -22.96 -6.75
N THR A 226 2.46 -23.13 -6.79
CA THR A 226 3.12 -24.44 -6.93
C THR A 226 3.15 -25.11 -5.59
#